data_394d271035c72e32e2a44a9a34e2f8c7
#
_entry.id   394d271035c72e32e2a44a9a34e2f8c7
#
_cell.length_a   1.000
_cell.length_b   1.000
_cell.length_c   1.000
_cell.angle_alpha   90.00
_cell.angle_beta   90.00
_cell.angle_gamma   90.00
#
_symmetry.space_group_name_H-M   'P 1'
#
loop_
_entity.id
_entity.type
_entity.pdbx_description
1 polymer ?
#
loop_
_entity_poly.entity_id
_entity_poly.type
_entity_poly.pdbx_seq_one_letter_code
_entity_poly.pdbx_strand_id
1 'polypeptide(L)'
;MNLFDLKDKVLLITGASSGLGKELAIQCAELGAKVIITGRDKDRLELTSSQSDSIYLSIPSDLSLEEDITKLTQSLPTLDGVIFCAGVVEYAPVKLINSNRINNIMSINFNSQVLLTQQLIKQKKLNHNSSLVYISSIASKIGVAGTAIYAASKSALNAFVKVTATELSPQNIRVNSICPGIILTPMGEKAQNINENVHKDYPLGLGEPQDIVGPCIFLLSEAGRWVTGTELILDGGLTLI
;
A
#
# COMPACT_ATOMS: atom_id res chain seq x y z
N MET A 1 27.24 6.31 6.13
CA MET A 1 25.80 6.66 6.26
C MET A 1 25.01 5.60 5.48
N ASN A 2 24.12 4.87 6.12
CA ASN A 2 23.27 3.90 5.40
C ASN A 2 22.07 4.66 4.81
N LEU A 3 22.02 4.80 3.50
CA LEU A 3 20.94 5.53 2.82
C LEU A 3 19.57 4.86 2.95
N PHE A 4 19.53 3.58 3.31
CA PHE A 4 18.30 2.79 3.51
C PHE A 4 17.85 2.73 4.97
N ASP A 5 18.50 3.49 5.85
CA ASP A 5 18.18 3.51 7.29
C ASP A 5 16.77 4.08 7.54
N LEU A 6 15.99 3.37 8.35
CA LEU A 6 14.68 3.80 8.83
C LEU A 6 14.68 4.09 10.33
N LYS A 7 15.85 4.08 10.97
CA LYS A 7 15.99 4.27 12.41
C LYS A 7 15.25 5.54 12.87
N ASP A 8 14.48 5.37 13.92
CA ASP A 8 13.66 6.42 14.57
C ASP A 8 12.55 7.04 13.70
N LYS A 9 12.39 6.65 12.44
CA LYS A 9 11.26 7.09 11.61
C LYS A 9 9.95 6.53 12.16
N VAL A 10 8.92 7.36 12.24
CA VAL A 10 7.56 6.98 12.65
C VAL A 10 6.76 6.67 11.38
N LEU A 11 6.36 5.42 11.22
CA LEU A 11 5.68 4.94 10.02
C LEU A 11 4.28 4.42 10.33
N LEU A 12 3.31 4.75 9.49
CA LEU A 12 1.99 4.12 9.49
C LEU A 12 1.90 3.12 8.33
N ILE A 13 1.45 1.89 8.61
CA ILE A 13 1.21 0.87 7.59
C ILE A 13 -0.25 0.40 7.67
N THR A 14 -0.99 0.60 6.58
CA THR A 14 -2.38 0.16 6.50
C THR A 14 -2.48 -1.25 5.91
N GLY A 15 -3.53 -2.00 6.29
CA GLY A 15 -3.70 -3.38 5.81
C GLY A 15 -2.67 -4.36 6.38
N ALA A 16 -2.10 -4.05 7.55
CA ALA A 16 -1.01 -4.81 8.16
C ALA A 16 -1.45 -6.08 8.90
N SER A 17 -2.71 -6.47 8.85
CA SER A 17 -3.22 -7.69 9.48
C SER A 17 -2.83 -8.98 8.73
N SER A 18 -2.30 -8.89 7.50
CA SER A 18 -1.89 -10.07 6.71
C SER A 18 -1.08 -9.69 5.46
N GLY A 19 -0.52 -10.71 4.81
CA GLY A 19 0.12 -10.59 3.50
C GLY A 19 1.21 -9.51 3.45
N LEU A 20 1.23 -8.75 2.38
CA LEU A 20 2.26 -7.74 2.13
C LEU A 20 2.33 -6.66 3.21
N GLY A 21 1.19 -6.18 3.71
CA GLY A 21 1.19 -5.14 4.76
C GLY A 21 1.78 -5.64 6.08
N LYS A 22 1.54 -6.91 6.44
CA LYS A 22 2.18 -7.55 7.60
C LYS A 22 3.70 -7.61 7.43
N GLU A 23 4.17 -8.11 6.27
CA GLU A 23 5.60 -8.23 6.00
C GLU A 23 6.30 -6.86 6.02
N LEU A 24 5.71 -5.85 5.37
CA LEU A 24 6.21 -4.48 5.40
C LEU A 24 6.33 -3.93 6.83
N ALA A 25 5.35 -4.23 7.70
CA ALA A 25 5.39 -3.77 9.08
C ALA A 25 6.57 -4.39 9.86
N ILE A 26 6.78 -5.69 9.71
CA ILE A 26 7.86 -6.42 10.38
C ILE A 26 9.22 -5.91 9.89
N GLN A 27 9.41 -5.85 8.58
CA GLN A 27 10.71 -5.48 8.00
C GLN A 27 11.07 -4.01 8.25
N CYS A 28 10.10 -3.09 8.22
CA CYS A 28 10.35 -1.70 8.61
C CYS A 28 10.72 -1.59 10.11
N ALA A 29 10.10 -2.38 10.97
CA ALA A 29 10.42 -2.43 12.39
C ALA A 29 11.84 -2.98 12.66
N GLU A 30 12.26 -4.04 11.95
CA GLU A 30 13.60 -4.61 12.02
C GLU A 30 14.68 -3.61 11.58
N LEU A 31 14.36 -2.68 10.67
CA LEU A 31 15.23 -1.57 10.26
C LEU A 31 15.18 -0.36 11.21
N GLY A 32 14.61 -0.53 12.39
CA GLY A 32 14.61 0.46 13.46
C GLY A 32 13.53 1.54 13.37
N ALA A 33 12.57 1.39 12.46
CA ALA A 33 11.41 2.29 12.43
C ALA A 33 10.47 2.02 13.62
N LYS A 34 9.84 3.08 14.13
CA LYS A 34 8.68 2.99 15.03
C LYS A 34 7.44 2.80 14.17
N VAL A 35 6.88 1.59 14.17
CA VAL A 35 5.80 1.23 13.26
C VAL A 35 4.44 1.27 13.97
N ILE A 36 3.49 1.96 13.36
CA ILE A 36 2.07 1.95 13.70
C ILE A 36 1.36 1.12 12.64
N ILE A 37 0.55 0.16 13.07
CA ILE A 37 -0.20 -0.69 12.15
C ILE A 37 -1.70 -0.50 12.29
N THR A 38 -2.41 -0.60 11.16
CA THR A 38 -3.87 -0.57 11.15
C THR A 38 -4.47 -1.56 10.16
N GLY A 39 -5.67 -2.02 10.47
CA GLY A 39 -6.48 -2.95 9.69
C GLY A 39 -7.76 -3.30 10.45
N ARG A 40 -8.68 -4.03 9.83
CA ARG A 40 -10.00 -4.33 10.41
C ARG A 40 -9.98 -5.45 11.46
N ASP A 41 -9.11 -6.42 11.25
CA ASP A 41 -9.03 -7.63 12.06
C ASP A 41 -8.08 -7.40 13.23
N LYS A 42 -8.66 -7.20 14.43
CA LYS A 42 -7.92 -6.91 15.65
C LYS A 42 -6.97 -8.05 16.03
N ASP A 43 -7.45 -9.28 15.98
CA ASP A 43 -6.68 -10.44 16.43
C ASP A 43 -5.45 -10.66 15.53
N ARG A 44 -5.62 -10.52 14.22
CA ARG A 44 -4.51 -10.59 13.28
C ARG A 44 -3.54 -9.42 13.41
N LEU A 45 -4.02 -8.21 13.74
CA LEU A 45 -3.14 -7.08 14.03
C LEU A 45 -2.30 -7.34 15.28
N GLU A 46 -2.90 -7.91 16.34
CA GLU A 46 -2.17 -8.29 17.54
C GLU A 46 -1.10 -9.35 17.24
N LEU A 47 -1.41 -10.35 16.40
CA LEU A 47 -0.44 -11.33 15.93
C LEU A 47 0.69 -10.69 15.11
N THR A 48 0.42 -9.65 14.33
CA THR A 48 1.46 -8.91 13.63
C THR A 48 2.30 -8.08 14.60
N SER A 49 1.67 -7.37 15.53
CA SER A 49 2.33 -6.54 16.53
C SER A 49 3.28 -7.36 17.42
N SER A 50 2.93 -8.58 17.77
CA SER A 50 3.77 -9.47 18.58
C SER A 50 5.06 -9.94 17.89
N GLN A 51 5.26 -9.67 16.60
CA GLN A 51 6.47 -10.07 15.88
C GLN A 51 7.65 -9.12 16.12
N SER A 52 7.43 -7.89 16.61
CA SER A 52 8.50 -6.93 16.88
C SER A 52 8.06 -5.88 17.89
N ASP A 53 8.89 -5.62 18.90
CA ASP A 53 8.67 -4.54 19.88
C ASP A 53 8.65 -3.13 19.25
N SER A 54 9.25 -2.98 18.07
CA SER A 54 9.23 -1.72 17.31
C SER A 54 7.90 -1.45 16.61
N ILE A 55 6.98 -2.44 16.56
CA ILE A 55 5.58 -2.23 16.22
C ILE A 55 4.86 -1.78 17.50
N TYR A 56 5.00 -0.51 17.82
CA TYR A 56 4.64 0.01 19.13
C TYR A 56 3.16 0.38 19.29
N LEU A 57 2.40 0.44 18.18
CA LEU A 57 0.99 0.80 18.23
C LEU A 57 0.19 0.03 17.16
N SER A 58 -0.85 -0.63 17.61
CA SER A 58 -1.82 -1.34 16.77
C SER A 58 -3.20 -0.71 16.95
N ILE A 59 -3.76 -0.16 15.87
CA ILE A 59 -5.03 0.56 15.90
C ILE A 59 -6.02 -0.12 14.95
N PRO A 60 -6.91 -0.98 15.44
CA PRO A 60 -7.97 -1.56 14.61
C PRO A 60 -8.87 -0.46 14.03
N SER A 61 -9.03 -0.43 12.70
CA SER A 61 -9.87 0.55 12.03
C SER A 61 -10.42 -0.01 10.72
N ASP A 62 -11.70 0.21 10.45
CA ASP A 62 -12.28 -0.04 9.14
C ASP A 62 -12.16 1.22 8.26
N LEU A 63 -11.17 1.22 7.38
CA LEU A 63 -10.90 2.36 6.51
C LEU A 63 -12.00 2.59 5.44
N SER A 64 -13.01 1.73 5.35
CA SER A 64 -14.21 2.01 4.53
C SER A 64 -15.17 2.99 5.22
N LEU A 65 -14.97 3.25 6.52
CA LEU A 65 -15.77 4.14 7.34
C LEU A 65 -15.01 5.44 7.62
N GLU A 66 -15.57 6.58 7.21
CA GLU A 66 -14.93 7.89 7.40
C GLU A 66 -14.74 8.26 8.88
N GLU A 67 -15.65 7.80 9.74
CA GLU A 67 -15.54 7.99 11.20
C GLU A 67 -14.30 7.28 11.76
N ASP A 68 -14.02 6.05 11.32
CA ASP A 68 -12.85 5.30 11.75
C ASP A 68 -11.55 5.91 11.23
N ILE A 69 -11.53 6.41 9.98
CA ILE A 69 -10.40 7.17 9.44
C ILE A 69 -10.12 8.41 10.31
N THR A 70 -11.18 9.12 10.71
CA THR A 70 -11.07 10.31 11.55
C THR A 70 -10.50 9.97 12.93
N LYS A 71 -11.02 8.94 13.60
CA LYS A 71 -10.52 8.45 14.90
C LYS A 71 -9.06 7.98 14.81
N LEU A 72 -8.75 7.19 13.79
CA LEU A 72 -7.38 6.76 13.52
C LEU A 72 -6.45 7.97 13.42
N THR A 73 -6.77 8.93 12.54
CA THR A 73 -5.90 10.08 12.30
C THR A 73 -5.71 10.94 13.56
N GLN A 74 -6.75 11.12 14.38
CA GLN A 74 -6.66 11.86 15.64
C GLN A 74 -5.69 11.20 16.61
N SER A 75 -5.63 9.87 16.68
CA SER A 75 -4.77 9.12 17.59
C SER A 75 -3.30 9.04 17.13
N LEU A 76 -3.01 9.37 15.87
CA LEU A 76 -1.64 9.29 15.33
C LEU A 76 -0.75 10.43 15.82
N PRO A 77 0.53 10.17 16.11
CA PRO A 77 1.55 11.22 16.17
C PRO A 77 1.81 11.81 14.78
N THR A 78 2.78 12.70 14.64
CA THR A 78 3.31 13.06 13.32
C THR A 78 4.14 11.91 12.74
N LEU A 79 4.05 11.73 11.42
CA LEU A 79 4.59 10.60 10.68
C LEU A 79 5.70 11.03 9.73
N ASP A 80 6.74 10.21 9.63
CA ASP A 80 7.81 10.34 8.64
C ASP A 80 7.50 9.55 7.36
N GLY A 81 6.51 8.65 7.42
CA GLY A 81 6.08 7.91 6.24
C GLY A 81 4.78 7.15 6.44
N VAL A 82 4.13 6.85 5.33
CA VAL A 82 2.92 6.03 5.30
C VAL A 82 2.99 5.03 4.14
N ILE A 83 2.71 3.76 4.43
CA ILE A 83 2.48 2.76 3.39
C ILE A 83 0.97 2.45 3.33
N PHE A 84 0.35 2.85 2.23
CA PHE A 84 -1.04 2.56 1.94
C PHE A 84 -1.14 1.18 1.27
N CYS A 85 -1.23 0.13 2.09
CA CYS A 85 -1.26 -1.27 1.64
C CYS A 85 -2.66 -1.92 1.75
N ALA A 86 -3.61 -1.26 2.43
CA ALA A 86 -4.98 -1.76 2.50
C ALA A 86 -5.61 -1.86 1.10
N GLY A 87 -6.17 -3.01 0.78
CA GLY A 87 -6.81 -3.23 -0.51
C GLY A 87 -7.51 -4.59 -0.59
N VAL A 88 -8.38 -4.72 -1.57
CA VAL A 88 -9.10 -5.95 -1.90
C VAL A 88 -9.11 -6.18 -3.39
N VAL A 89 -9.20 -7.43 -3.81
CA VAL A 89 -9.42 -7.82 -5.20
C VAL A 89 -10.67 -8.69 -5.29
N GLU A 90 -11.47 -8.42 -6.32
CA GLU A 90 -12.61 -9.24 -6.70
C GLU A 90 -12.56 -9.44 -8.21
N TYR A 91 -12.73 -10.68 -8.63
CA TYR A 91 -12.77 -11.04 -10.03
C TYR A 91 -14.23 -11.19 -10.50
N ALA A 92 -14.60 -10.43 -11.52
CA ALA A 92 -15.91 -10.53 -12.14
C ALA A 92 -15.86 -10.15 -13.62
N PRO A 93 -16.43 -10.95 -14.52
CA PRO A 93 -16.66 -10.52 -15.90
C PRO A 93 -17.47 -9.24 -15.94
N VAL A 94 -17.19 -8.36 -16.93
CA VAL A 94 -17.85 -7.04 -17.05
C VAL A 94 -19.38 -7.13 -17.00
N LYS A 95 -19.98 -8.16 -17.61
CA LYS A 95 -21.44 -8.38 -17.59
C LYS A 95 -22.05 -8.63 -16.22
N LEU A 96 -21.23 -8.99 -15.21
CA LEU A 96 -21.67 -9.26 -13.83
C LEU A 96 -21.36 -8.09 -12.87
N ILE A 97 -20.85 -6.99 -13.39
CA ILE A 97 -20.59 -5.79 -12.60
C ILE A 97 -21.92 -5.15 -12.19
N ASN A 98 -22.00 -4.75 -10.92
CA ASN A 98 -23.11 -3.99 -10.35
C ASN A 98 -22.60 -2.95 -9.35
N SER A 99 -23.49 -2.06 -8.90
CA SER A 99 -23.13 -0.96 -8.01
C SER A 99 -22.50 -1.43 -6.69
N ASN A 100 -22.93 -2.57 -6.13
CA ASN A 100 -22.37 -3.08 -4.87
C ASN A 100 -20.89 -3.48 -5.05
N ARG A 101 -20.55 -4.18 -6.13
CA ARG A 101 -19.18 -4.55 -6.46
C ARG A 101 -18.30 -3.33 -6.68
N ILE A 102 -18.81 -2.32 -7.40
CA ILE A 102 -18.09 -1.06 -7.63
C ILE A 102 -17.81 -0.40 -6.27
N ASN A 103 -18.84 -0.21 -5.45
CA ASN A 103 -18.71 0.45 -4.16
C ASN A 103 -17.75 -0.30 -3.23
N ASN A 104 -17.82 -1.62 -3.15
CA ASN A 104 -16.95 -2.43 -2.29
C ASN A 104 -15.47 -2.26 -2.65
N ILE A 105 -15.12 -2.30 -3.94
CA ILE A 105 -13.73 -2.16 -4.36
C ILE A 105 -13.26 -0.72 -4.25
N MET A 106 -14.03 0.23 -4.75
CA MET A 106 -13.65 1.64 -4.75
C MET A 106 -13.52 2.21 -3.34
N SER A 107 -14.42 1.84 -2.42
CA SER A 107 -14.36 2.33 -1.04
C SER A 107 -13.04 1.97 -0.35
N ILE A 108 -12.54 0.75 -0.55
CA ILE A 108 -11.31 0.28 0.11
C ILE A 108 -10.06 0.65 -0.68
N ASN A 109 -10.06 0.45 -2.03
CA ASN A 109 -8.85 0.61 -2.81
C ASN A 109 -8.53 2.06 -3.17
N PHE A 110 -9.53 2.94 -3.16
CA PHE A 110 -9.37 4.33 -3.58
C PHE A 110 -9.89 5.31 -2.53
N ASN A 111 -11.18 5.32 -2.21
CA ASN A 111 -11.77 6.35 -1.36
C ASN A 111 -11.11 6.40 0.03
N SER A 112 -10.88 5.24 0.65
CA SER A 112 -10.23 5.16 1.98
C SER A 112 -8.85 5.79 1.99
N GLN A 113 -8.06 5.54 0.93
CA GLN A 113 -6.69 6.03 0.82
C GLN A 113 -6.67 7.55 0.57
N VAL A 114 -7.59 8.05 -0.27
CA VAL A 114 -7.78 9.48 -0.51
C VAL A 114 -8.21 10.19 0.78
N LEU A 115 -9.23 9.67 1.47
CA LEU A 115 -9.73 10.27 2.71
C LEU A 115 -8.70 10.24 3.83
N LEU A 116 -7.97 9.14 4.01
CA LEU A 116 -6.89 9.06 4.99
C LEU A 116 -5.78 10.08 4.68
N THR A 117 -5.38 10.19 3.41
CA THR A 117 -4.40 11.20 2.99
C THR A 117 -4.88 12.62 3.27
N GLN A 118 -6.13 12.93 2.92
CA GLN A 118 -6.75 14.22 3.19
C GLN A 118 -6.76 14.55 4.69
N GLN A 119 -7.12 13.58 5.54
CA GLN A 119 -7.13 13.77 6.98
C GLN A 119 -5.71 13.95 7.56
N LEU A 120 -4.72 13.19 7.09
CA LEU A 120 -3.32 13.34 7.51
C LEU A 120 -2.79 14.74 7.18
N ILE A 121 -3.09 15.27 6.01
CA ILE A 121 -2.70 16.63 5.59
C ILE A 121 -3.45 17.67 6.42
N LYS A 122 -4.77 17.58 6.51
CA LYS A 122 -5.64 18.54 7.23
C LYS A 122 -5.26 18.65 8.72
N GLN A 123 -4.94 17.53 9.35
CA GLN A 123 -4.57 17.48 10.77
C GLN A 123 -3.06 17.66 11.01
N LYS A 124 -2.27 17.99 9.97
CA LYS A 124 -0.82 18.21 10.04
C LYS A 124 -0.07 17.03 10.66
N LYS A 125 -0.45 15.81 10.26
CA LYS A 125 0.15 14.56 10.76
C LYS A 125 1.38 14.10 9.96
N LEU A 126 1.81 14.84 8.96
CA LEU A 126 2.97 14.53 8.14
C LEU A 126 4.11 15.49 8.48
N ASN A 127 5.28 14.95 8.79
CA ASN A 127 6.50 15.71 8.96
C ASN A 127 6.99 16.27 7.60
N HIS A 128 7.76 17.35 7.60
CA HIS A 128 8.57 17.73 6.45
C HIS A 128 9.49 16.55 6.06
N ASN A 129 9.72 16.38 4.77
CA ASN A 129 10.51 15.27 4.20
C ASN A 129 9.88 13.87 4.39
N SER A 130 8.62 13.76 4.77
CA SER A 130 7.94 12.47 4.85
C SER A 130 7.73 11.82 3.47
N SER A 131 7.46 10.52 3.46
CA SER A 131 7.24 9.76 2.23
C SER A 131 5.95 8.95 2.28
N LEU A 132 5.09 9.13 1.29
CA LEU A 132 3.85 8.39 1.10
C LEU A 132 4.04 7.35 0.00
N VAL A 133 3.83 6.09 0.30
CA VAL A 133 3.96 4.97 -0.64
C VAL A 133 2.63 4.25 -0.77
N TYR A 134 2.09 4.21 -1.99
CA TYR A 134 0.81 3.57 -2.29
C TYR A 134 1.04 2.23 -2.99
N ILE A 135 0.46 1.17 -2.47
CA ILE A 135 0.49 -0.13 -3.15
C ILE A 135 -0.64 -0.17 -4.19
N SER A 136 -0.24 0.06 -5.43
CA SER A 136 -1.09 -0.04 -6.62
C SER A 136 -1.08 -1.46 -7.19
N SER A 137 -1.03 -1.63 -8.50
CA SER A 137 -0.92 -2.92 -9.21
C SER A 137 -0.58 -2.69 -10.68
N ILE A 138 0.04 -3.69 -11.31
CA ILE A 138 0.17 -3.75 -12.79
C ILE A 138 -1.20 -3.79 -13.49
N ALA A 139 -2.27 -4.22 -12.81
CA ALA A 139 -3.62 -4.15 -13.35
C ALA A 139 -4.04 -2.72 -13.73
N SER A 140 -3.35 -1.69 -13.24
CA SER A 140 -3.49 -0.30 -13.69
C SER A 140 -2.83 -0.03 -15.05
N LYS A 141 -2.05 -0.97 -15.58
CA LYS A 141 -1.23 -0.83 -16.81
C LYS A 141 -1.67 -1.76 -17.91
N ILE A 142 -2.06 -2.98 -17.55
CA ILE A 142 -2.47 -4.03 -18.49
C ILE A 142 -3.90 -4.48 -18.21
N GLY A 143 -4.58 -4.96 -19.27
CA GLY A 143 -5.91 -5.54 -19.17
C GLY A 143 -5.86 -7.00 -18.75
N VAL A 144 -6.34 -7.29 -17.53
CA VAL A 144 -6.52 -8.66 -17.05
C VAL A 144 -8.01 -8.96 -16.96
N ALA A 145 -8.44 -10.05 -17.63
CA ALA A 145 -9.86 -10.42 -17.65
C ALA A 145 -10.41 -10.59 -16.22
N GLY A 146 -11.59 -10.05 -15.96
CA GLY A 146 -12.26 -10.10 -14.67
C GLY A 146 -11.80 -9.07 -13.64
N THR A 147 -10.81 -8.22 -13.95
CA THR A 147 -10.29 -7.22 -12.98
C THR A 147 -10.77 -5.79 -13.24
N ALA A 148 -11.78 -5.57 -14.07
CA ALA A 148 -12.13 -4.23 -14.56
C ALA A 148 -12.29 -3.16 -13.45
N ILE A 149 -13.03 -3.46 -12.37
CA ILE A 149 -13.21 -2.50 -11.25
C ILE A 149 -11.91 -2.34 -10.47
N TYR A 150 -11.21 -3.44 -10.21
CA TYR A 150 -9.93 -3.42 -9.52
C TYR A 150 -8.90 -2.58 -10.29
N ALA A 151 -8.76 -2.84 -11.58
CA ALA A 151 -7.87 -2.08 -12.48
C ALA A 151 -8.23 -0.58 -12.47
N ALA A 152 -9.52 -0.24 -12.58
CA ALA A 152 -10.00 1.14 -12.49
C ALA A 152 -9.63 1.79 -11.15
N SER A 153 -9.80 1.09 -10.01
CA SER A 153 -9.45 1.60 -8.70
C SER A 153 -7.95 1.90 -8.56
N LYS A 154 -7.09 1.01 -9.09
CA LYS A 154 -5.63 1.18 -9.03
C LYS A 154 -5.13 2.24 -10.02
N SER A 155 -5.79 2.40 -11.17
CA SER A 155 -5.50 3.49 -12.11
C SER A 155 -5.89 4.86 -11.53
N ALA A 156 -7.06 4.95 -10.88
CA ALA A 156 -7.47 6.16 -10.17
C ALA A 156 -6.48 6.54 -9.06
N LEU A 157 -5.98 5.54 -8.32
CA LEU A 157 -4.98 5.75 -7.27
C LEU A 157 -3.67 6.30 -7.85
N ASN A 158 -3.18 5.78 -8.99
CA ASN A 158 -1.98 6.27 -9.63
C ASN A 158 -2.11 7.72 -10.12
N ALA A 159 -3.29 8.10 -10.62
CA ALA A 159 -3.58 9.49 -10.99
C ALA A 159 -3.56 10.40 -9.75
N PHE A 160 -4.18 9.97 -8.64
CA PHE A 160 -4.18 10.69 -7.36
C PHE A 160 -2.76 10.90 -6.82
N VAL A 161 -1.91 9.88 -6.88
CA VAL A 161 -0.50 9.94 -6.45
C VAL A 161 0.26 11.08 -7.16
N LYS A 162 0.10 11.23 -8.47
CA LYS A 162 0.78 12.28 -9.26
C LYS A 162 0.38 13.69 -8.83
N VAL A 163 -0.92 13.91 -8.65
CA VAL A 163 -1.44 15.22 -8.22
C VAL A 163 -0.95 15.51 -6.79
N THR A 164 -1.10 14.56 -5.87
CA THR A 164 -0.68 14.71 -4.48
C THR A 164 0.84 14.96 -4.36
N ALA A 165 1.66 14.31 -5.20
CA ALA A 165 3.10 14.55 -5.27
C ALA A 165 3.42 16.00 -5.62
N THR A 166 2.68 16.58 -6.58
CA THR A 166 2.85 17.99 -6.99
C THR A 166 2.44 18.93 -5.86
N GLU A 167 1.30 18.69 -5.21
CA GLU A 167 0.75 19.55 -4.16
C GLU A 167 1.61 19.55 -2.88
N LEU A 168 2.23 18.40 -2.55
CA LEU A 168 3.01 18.25 -1.32
C LEU A 168 4.52 18.53 -1.51
N SER A 169 4.99 18.69 -2.73
CA SER A 169 6.40 18.97 -3.04
C SER A 169 6.96 20.23 -2.34
N PRO A 170 6.20 21.33 -2.11
CA PRO A 170 6.71 22.48 -1.37
C PRO A 170 7.08 22.18 0.09
N GLN A 171 6.55 21.07 0.64
CA GLN A 171 6.87 20.59 2.00
C GLN A 171 7.94 19.49 1.98
N ASN A 172 8.56 19.22 0.81
CA ASN A 172 9.47 18.11 0.56
C ASN A 172 8.83 16.73 0.86
N ILE A 173 7.51 16.61 0.85
CA ILE A 173 6.81 15.35 1.03
C ILE A 173 6.78 14.64 -0.33
N ARG A 174 7.31 13.42 -0.35
CA ARG A 174 7.36 12.59 -1.56
C ARG A 174 6.17 11.63 -1.59
N VAL A 175 5.60 11.45 -2.76
CA VAL A 175 4.41 10.61 -2.94
C VAL A 175 4.62 9.71 -4.16
N ASN A 176 4.64 8.41 -3.96
CA ASN A 176 4.93 7.44 -5.03
C ASN A 176 3.97 6.24 -4.95
N SER A 177 3.83 5.53 -6.04
CA SER A 177 3.15 4.23 -6.06
C SER A 177 4.09 3.11 -6.49
N ILE A 178 3.84 1.93 -5.94
CA ILE A 178 4.42 0.67 -6.38
C ILE A 178 3.31 -0.10 -7.10
N CYS A 179 3.63 -0.66 -8.26
CA CYS A 179 2.71 -1.44 -9.09
C CYS A 179 3.19 -2.90 -9.15
N PRO A 180 2.88 -3.75 -8.15
CA PRO A 180 3.28 -5.13 -8.15
C PRO A 180 2.55 -5.95 -9.23
N GLY A 181 3.22 -7.00 -9.71
CA GLY A 181 2.61 -8.16 -10.31
C GLY A 181 1.89 -9.03 -9.27
N ILE A 182 1.74 -10.31 -9.56
CA ILE A 182 1.23 -11.28 -8.57
C ILE A 182 2.33 -11.55 -7.55
N ILE A 183 1.98 -11.31 -6.27
CA ILE A 183 2.83 -11.59 -5.11
C ILE A 183 2.21 -12.75 -4.33
N LEU A 184 3.03 -13.70 -3.90
CA LEU A 184 2.65 -14.90 -3.14
C LEU A 184 2.15 -14.50 -1.75
N THR A 185 0.87 -14.17 -1.68
CA THR A 185 0.11 -13.74 -0.50
C THR A 185 -1.29 -14.34 -0.58
N PRO A 186 -2.08 -14.33 0.50
CA PRO A 186 -3.48 -14.79 0.43
C PRO A 186 -4.33 -14.06 -0.64
N MET A 187 -3.95 -12.85 -1.03
CA MET A 187 -4.57 -12.14 -2.15
C MET A 187 -4.09 -12.68 -3.51
N GLY A 188 -2.81 -12.97 -3.65
CA GLY A 188 -2.21 -13.49 -4.88
C GLY A 188 -2.66 -14.91 -5.20
N GLU A 189 -2.90 -15.74 -4.20
CA GLU A 189 -3.44 -17.10 -4.36
C GLU A 189 -4.78 -17.11 -5.11
N LYS A 190 -5.61 -16.08 -4.95
CA LYS A 190 -6.88 -15.95 -5.70
C LYS A 190 -6.64 -15.83 -7.19
N ALA A 191 -5.57 -15.15 -7.62
CA ALA A 191 -5.22 -15.05 -9.04
C ALA A 191 -4.71 -16.38 -9.60
N GLN A 192 -3.90 -17.11 -8.82
CA GLN A 192 -3.41 -18.44 -9.20
C GLN A 192 -4.55 -19.46 -9.32
N ASN A 193 -5.54 -19.42 -8.44
CA ASN A 193 -6.72 -20.28 -8.49
C ASN A 193 -7.59 -20.04 -9.74
N ILE A 194 -7.50 -18.85 -10.37
CA ILE A 194 -8.21 -18.53 -11.62
C ILE A 194 -7.42 -19.01 -12.84
N ASN A 195 -6.09 -18.93 -12.79
CA ASN A 195 -5.20 -19.39 -13.85
C ASN A 195 -3.97 -20.08 -13.26
N GLU A 196 -3.97 -21.40 -13.20
CA GLU A 196 -2.86 -22.20 -12.66
C GLU A 196 -1.54 -22.01 -13.44
N ASN A 197 -1.62 -21.58 -14.70
CA ASN A 197 -0.46 -21.34 -15.54
C ASN A 197 0.05 -19.91 -15.52
N VAL A 198 -0.53 -19.03 -14.71
CA VAL A 198 -0.16 -17.59 -14.67
C VAL A 198 1.33 -17.35 -14.39
N HIS A 199 2.00 -18.28 -13.68
CA HIS A 199 3.43 -18.20 -13.40
C HIS A 199 4.31 -18.23 -14.66
N LYS A 200 3.81 -18.80 -15.78
CA LYS A 200 4.53 -18.90 -17.06
C LYS A 200 4.65 -17.54 -17.78
N ASP A 201 3.77 -16.61 -17.42
CA ASP A 201 3.76 -15.25 -17.99
C ASP A 201 4.79 -14.33 -17.32
N TYR A 202 5.44 -14.78 -16.23
CA TYR A 202 6.41 -14.02 -15.48
C TYR A 202 7.84 -14.46 -15.76
N PRO A 203 8.65 -13.70 -16.49
CA PRO A 203 10.05 -14.08 -16.81
C PRO A 203 10.92 -14.41 -15.59
N LEU A 204 10.73 -13.70 -14.47
CA LEU A 204 11.46 -13.95 -13.21
C LEU A 204 10.66 -14.80 -12.21
N GLY A 205 9.52 -15.37 -12.61
CA GLY A 205 8.59 -16.05 -11.70
C GLY A 205 7.68 -15.09 -10.95
N LEU A 206 6.79 -15.65 -10.13
CA LEU A 206 5.90 -14.86 -9.26
C LEU A 206 6.71 -14.21 -8.13
N GLY A 207 6.31 -13.00 -7.74
CA GLY A 207 6.99 -12.28 -6.68
C GLY A 207 6.65 -12.81 -5.28
N GLU A 208 7.58 -12.66 -4.37
CA GLU A 208 7.38 -12.85 -2.94
C GLU A 208 7.18 -11.49 -2.23
N PRO A 209 6.61 -11.45 -1.01
CA PRO A 209 6.46 -10.19 -0.26
C PRO A 209 7.76 -9.41 -0.12
N GLN A 210 8.91 -10.10 0.04
CA GLN A 210 10.25 -9.54 0.16
C GLN A 210 10.65 -8.72 -1.07
N ASP A 211 10.19 -9.08 -2.27
CA ASP A 211 10.48 -8.36 -3.52
C ASP A 211 9.88 -6.94 -3.52
N ILE A 212 8.84 -6.72 -2.69
CA ILE A 212 8.18 -5.42 -2.54
C ILE A 212 8.72 -4.63 -1.37
N VAL A 213 9.24 -5.31 -0.33
CA VAL A 213 9.79 -4.66 0.87
C VAL A 213 10.95 -3.74 0.53
N GLY A 214 11.96 -4.23 -0.20
CA GLY A 214 13.13 -3.44 -0.57
C GLY A 214 12.79 -2.14 -1.30
N PRO A 215 11.99 -2.17 -2.37
CA PRO A 215 11.49 -0.96 -3.04
C PRO A 215 10.67 -0.02 -2.15
N CYS A 216 9.86 -0.52 -1.21
CA CYS A 216 9.17 0.32 -0.24
C CYS A 216 10.17 1.04 0.67
N ILE A 217 11.17 0.32 1.21
CA ILE A 217 12.24 0.89 2.03
C ILE A 217 13.02 1.95 1.24
N PHE A 218 13.35 1.68 -0.02
CA PHE A 218 13.97 2.67 -0.92
C PHE A 218 13.15 3.95 -0.97
N LEU A 219 11.85 3.87 -1.23
CA LEU A 219 10.99 5.05 -1.31
C LEU A 219 10.80 5.76 0.04
N LEU A 220 10.85 5.06 1.17
CA LEU A 220 10.70 5.63 2.51
C LEU A 220 12.00 6.29 3.02
N SER A 221 13.14 5.86 2.53
CA SER A 221 14.46 6.26 3.03
C SER A 221 15.09 7.42 2.25
N GLU A 222 16.28 7.84 2.67
CA GLU A 222 17.09 8.86 1.97
C GLU A 222 17.56 8.39 0.58
N ALA A 223 17.63 7.07 0.35
CA ALA A 223 17.96 6.53 -0.97
C ALA A 223 16.95 6.98 -2.04
N GLY A 224 15.67 7.13 -1.67
CA GLY A 224 14.61 7.59 -2.54
C GLY A 224 14.37 9.11 -2.54
N ARG A 225 15.24 9.93 -1.93
CA ARG A 225 15.02 11.37 -1.72
C ARG A 225 14.71 12.19 -2.99
N TRP A 226 15.13 11.70 -4.14
CA TRP A 226 14.93 12.38 -5.44
C TRP A 226 13.83 11.73 -6.29
N VAL A 227 12.97 10.89 -5.67
CA VAL A 227 11.90 10.17 -6.36
C VAL A 227 10.54 10.60 -5.79
N THR A 228 9.72 11.24 -6.63
CA THR A 228 8.33 11.61 -6.32
C THR A 228 7.47 11.57 -7.58
N GLY A 229 6.18 11.23 -7.44
CA GLY A 229 5.22 11.12 -8.53
C GLY A 229 5.42 9.91 -9.43
N THR A 230 6.27 8.95 -9.05
CA THR A 230 6.57 7.76 -9.87
C THR A 230 5.58 6.62 -9.63
N GLU A 231 5.46 5.79 -10.65
CA GLU A 231 4.78 4.49 -10.63
C GLU A 231 5.84 3.42 -10.85
N LEU A 232 6.39 2.85 -9.76
CA LEU A 232 7.43 1.83 -9.83
C LEU A 232 6.82 0.45 -10.10
N ILE A 233 7.08 -0.10 -11.28
CA ILE A 233 6.60 -1.43 -11.69
C ILE A 233 7.53 -2.49 -11.11
N LEU A 234 6.94 -3.49 -10.45
CA LEU A 234 7.63 -4.63 -9.83
C LEU A 234 6.84 -5.92 -10.17
N ASP A 235 7.06 -6.45 -11.35
CA ASP A 235 6.20 -7.49 -11.96
C ASP A 235 6.97 -8.67 -12.54
N GLY A 236 8.25 -8.83 -12.18
CA GLY A 236 9.07 -9.92 -12.70
C GLY A 236 9.20 -9.95 -14.21
N GLY A 237 8.94 -8.82 -14.88
CA GLY A 237 9.05 -8.66 -16.32
C GLY A 237 7.77 -8.97 -17.12
N LEU A 238 6.64 -9.21 -16.46
CA LEU A 238 5.36 -9.51 -17.12
C LEU A 238 4.96 -8.44 -18.17
N THR A 239 5.17 -7.16 -17.87
CA THR A 239 4.76 -6.07 -18.77
C THR A 239 5.74 -5.81 -19.92
N LEU A 240 6.82 -6.58 -20.04
CA LEU A 240 7.81 -6.48 -21.13
C LEU A 240 7.48 -7.36 -22.33
N ILE A 241 6.57 -8.31 -22.19
CA ILE A 241 6.20 -9.32 -23.20
C ILE A 241 4.75 -9.20 -23.63
#